data_3993bac606ce9738d96a6eee84b71b48
#
_entry.id   3993bac606ce9738d96a6eee84b71b48
#
_cell.length_a   1.000
_cell.length_b   1.000
_cell.length_c   1.000
_cell.angle_alpha   90.00
_cell.angle_beta   90.00
_cell.angle_gamma   90.00
#
_symmetry.space_group_name_H-M   'P 1'
#
loop_
_entity.id
_entity.type
_entity.pdbx_description
1 polymer ?
#
loop_
_entity_poly.entity_id
_entity_poly.type
_entity_poly.pdbx_seq_one_letter_code
_entity_poly.pdbx_strand_id
1 'polypeptide(L)'
;MTKRILVVEDQEDNRRIIRDLLTSVGYELIEAQDGAEGVRLAESERPDLILMDIQLPVLDGHEATRRIKQNPELRHIPIIVVTSYALSGDDQKAMAAGSDGYVAKPFSPRQLLATIREFLPEQ
;
A
#
# COMPACT_ATOMS: atom_id res chain seq x y z
N MET A 1 13.99 13.74 -7.14
CA MET A 1 12.67 13.60 -7.73
C MET A 1 11.66 13.15 -6.68
N THR A 2 10.43 13.63 -6.81
CA THR A 2 9.39 13.31 -5.84
C THR A 2 8.98 11.84 -5.96
N LYS A 3 8.92 11.14 -4.84
CA LYS A 3 8.47 9.75 -4.83
C LYS A 3 6.95 9.72 -4.83
N ARG A 4 6.39 8.74 -5.55
CA ARG A 4 4.95 8.58 -5.72
C ARG A 4 4.49 7.33 -5.01
N ILE A 5 3.43 7.45 -4.22
CA ILE A 5 2.88 6.34 -3.45
C ILE A 5 1.43 6.11 -3.86
N LEU A 6 1.12 4.87 -4.24
CA LEU A 6 -0.25 4.47 -4.52
C LEU A 6 -0.88 3.99 -3.22
N VAL A 7 -1.99 4.60 -2.84
CA VAL A 7 -2.75 4.22 -1.65
C VAL A 7 -4.04 3.55 -2.09
N VAL A 8 -4.21 2.28 -1.73
CA VAL A 8 -5.40 1.51 -2.06
C VAL A 8 -6.20 1.30 -0.79
N GLU A 9 -7.29 2.04 -0.65
CA GLU A 9 -8.13 2.08 0.55
C GLU A 9 -9.54 2.51 0.15
N ASP A 10 -10.56 1.75 0.56
CA ASP A 10 -11.94 2.05 0.15
C ASP A 10 -12.62 3.14 0.97
N GLN A 11 -12.12 3.42 2.19
CA GLN A 11 -12.70 4.42 3.07
C GLN A 11 -12.10 5.80 2.79
N GLU A 12 -12.94 6.75 2.40
CA GLU A 12 -12.46 8.11 2.08
C GLU A 12 -11.78 8.78 3.28
N ASP A 13 -12.33 8.59 4.47
CA ASP A 13 -11.74 9.19 5.68
C ASP A 13 -10.33 8.67 5.93
N ASN A 14 -10.13 7.36 5.73
CA ASN A 14 -8.80 6.76 5.90
C ASN A 14 -7.84 7.24 4.82
N ARG A 15 -8.31 7.33 3.57
CA ARG A 15 -7.46 7.86 2.49
C ARG A 15 -7.03 9.28 2.78
N ARG A 16 -7.95 10.11 3.29
CA ARG A 16 -7.65 11.51 3.59
C ARG A 16 -6.58 11.62 4.68
N ILE A 17 -6.67 10.80 5.72
CA ILE A 17 -5.68 10.82 6.79
C ILE A 17 -4.31 10.47 6.23
N ILE A 18 -4.22 9.43 5.44
CA ILE A 18 -2.97 9.00 4.82
C ILE A 18 -2.46 10.07 3.84
N ARG A 19 -3.37 10.64 3.05
CA ARG A 19 -3.02 11.70 2.10
C ARG A 19 -2.39 12.88 2.80
N ASP A 20 -3.06 13.37 3.85
CA ASP A 20 -2.56 14.53 4.58
C ASP A 20 -1.19 14.26 5.19
N LEU A 21 -1.01 13.08 5.77
CA LEU A 21 0.26 12.70 6.37
C LEU A 21 1.37 12.64 5.33
N LEU A 22 1.14 11.92 4.22
CA LEU A 22 2.20 11.69 3.25
C LEU A 22 2.54 12.93 2.44
N THR A 23 1.53 13.75 2.10
CA THR A 23 1.81 14.99 1.39
C THR A 23 2.56 15.97 2.26
N SER A 24 2.32 15.94 3.58
CA SER A 24 3.02 16.86 4.50
C SER A 24 4.52 16.59 4.54
N VAL A 25 4.96 15.38 4.18
CA VAL A 25 6.39 15.03 4.16
C VAL A 25 6.94 14.93 2.73
N GLY A 26 6.19 15.40 1.74
CA GLY A 26 6.70 15.56 0.38
C GLY A 26 6.44 14.45 -0.61
N TYR A 27 5.65 13.45 -0.25
CA TYR A 27 5.27 12.40 -1.21
C TYR A 27 4.12 12.86 -2.10
N GLU A 28 4.08 12.35 -3.32
CA GLU A 28 2.97 12.55 -4.23
C GLU A 28 2.10 11.31 -4.20
N LEU A 29 0.77 11.48 -4.13
CA LEU A 29 -0.13 10.35 -3.96
C LEU A 29 -0.97 10.05 -5.18
N ILE A 30 -1.21 8.76 -5.39
CA ILE A 30 -2.19 8.22 -6.32
C ILE A 30 -3.15 7.43 -5.45
N GLU A 31 -4.46 7.56 -5.66
CA GLU A 31 -5.44 6.92 -4.79
C GLU A 31 -6.33 5.96 -5.56
N ALA A 32 -6.58 4.78 -4.97
CA ALA A 32 -7.48 3.78 -5.50
C ALA A 32 -8.50 3.39 -4.42
N GLN A 33 -9.72 3.09 -4.82
CA GLN A 33 -10.82 2.80 -3.91
C GLN A 33 -11.10 1.31 -3.75
N ASP A 34 -10.53 0.49 -4.60
CA ASP A 34 -10.69 -0.97 -4.52
C ASP A 34 -9.46 -1.66 -5.10
N GLY A 35 -9.41 -2.99 -4.91
CA GLY A 35 -8.25 -3.75 -5.34
C GLY A 35 -8.06 -3.78 -6.85
N ALA A 36 -9.14 -3.82 -7.62
CA ALA A 36 -9.02 -3.84 -9.08
C ALA A 36 -8.47 -2.52 -9.60
N GLU A 37 -8.96 -1.41 -9.05
CA GLU A 37 -8.41 -0.09 -9.40
C GLU A 37 -6.95 0.01 -8.99
N GLY A 38 -6.61 -0.55 -7.83
CA GLY A 38 -5.22 -0.57 -7.37
C GLY A 38 -4.30 -1.26 -8.34
N VAL A 39 -4.69 -2.43 -8.84
CA VAL A 39 -3.90 -3.16 -9.83
C VAL A 39 -3.76 -2.35 -11.11
N ARG A 40 -4.87 -1.78 -11.59
CA ARG A 40 -4.87 -1.00 -12.82
C ARG A 40 -3.96 0.24 -12.71
N LEU A 41 -4.05 0.95 -11.58
CA LEU A 41 -3.22 2.15 -11.38
C LEU A 41 -1.75 1.79 -11.18
N ALA A 42 -1.46 0.65 -10.55
CA ALA A 42 -0.08 0.20 -10.46
C ALA A 42 0.51 0.00 -11.85
N GLU A 43 -0.27 -0.57 -12.77
CA GLU A 43 0.19 -0.79 -14.14
C GLU A 43 0.36 0.51 -14.92
N SER A 44 -0.59 1.44 -14.79
CA SER A 44 -0.56 2.67 -15.59
C SER A 44 0.34 3.74 -15.02
N GLU A 45 0.44 3.84 -13.69
CA GLU A 45 1.16 4.93 -13.03
C GLU A 45 2.55 4.54 -12.52
N ARG A 46 2.79 3.26 -12.30
CA ARG A 46 4.07 2.72 -11.85
C ARG A 46 4.62 3.49 -10.64
N PRO A 47 3.92 3.44 -9.51
CA PRO A 47 4.36 4.17 -8.32
C PRO A 47 5.66 3.61 -7.76
N ASP A 48 6.27 4.36 -6.87
CA ASP A 48 7.50 3.93 -6.21
C ASP A 48 7.22 3.00 -5.03
N LEU A 49 5.99 3.04 -4.48
CA LEU A 49 5.58 2.21 -3.37
C LEU A 49 4.06 2.12 -3.35
N ILE A 50 3.53 1.01 -2.84
CA ILE A 50 2.08 0.81 -2.73
C ILE A 50 1.73 0.53 -1.27
N LEU A 51 0.75 1.28 -0.74
CA LEU A 51 0.10 0.96 0.53
C LEU A 51 -1.21 0.27 0.20
N MET A 52 -1.35 -0.98 0.64
CA MET A 52 -2.47 -1.83 0.26
C MET A 52 -3.27 -2.26 1.47
N ASP A 53 -4.52 -1.78 1.57
CA ASP A 53 -5.43 -2.30 2.58
C ASP A 53 -5.84 -3.73 2.17
N ILE A 54 -6.06 -4.58 3.16
CA ILE A 54 -6.47 -5.96 2.88
C ILE A 54 -7.97 -6.03 2.62
N GLN A 55 -8.78 -5.34 3.40
CA GLN A 55 -10.23 -5.40 3.29
C GLN A 55 -10.75 -4.44 2.25
N LEU A 56 -10.73 -4.87 1.00
CA LEU A 56 -11.15 -4.05 -0.12
C LEU A 56 -12.33 -4.71 -0.84
N PRO A 57 -13.25 -3.89 -1.41
CA PRO A 57 -14.29 -4.43 -2.27
C PRO A 57 -13.71 -4.82 -3.62
N VAL A 58 -14.48 -5.60 -4.39
CA VAL A 58 -14.18 -6.05 -5.74
C VAL A 58 -13.04 -7.06 -5.76
N LEU A 59 -11.85 -6.68 -5.26
CA LEU A 59 -10.67 -7.54 -5.23
C LEU A 59 -9.93 -7.20 -3.94
N ASP A 60 -9.79 -8.19 -3.03
CA ASP A 60 -9.15 -7.91 -1.75
C ASP A 60 -7.65 -7.62 -1.91
N GLY A 61 -7.05 -7.09 -0.83
CA GLY A 61 -5.66 -6.64 -0.88
C GLY A 61 -4.65 -7.74 -1.09
N HIS A 62 -4.92 -8.96 -0.61
CA HIS A 62 -4.01 -10.10 -0.82
C HIS A 62 -3.98 -10.49 -2.29
N GLU A 63 -5.15 -10.57 -2.93
CA GLU A 63 -5.22 -10.93 -4.34
C GLU A 63 -4.64 -9.82 -5.21
N ALA A 64 -4.92 -8.56 -4.87
CA ALA A 64 -4.34 -7.42 -5.59
C ALA A 64 -2.81 -7.46 -5.51
N THR A 65 -2.27 -7.72 -4.32
CA THR A 65 -0.82 -7.84 -4.11
C THR A 65 -0.24 -8.96 -4.98
N ARG A 66 -0.90 -10.12 -4.97
CA ARG A 66 -0.44 -11.27 -5.77
C ARG A 66 -0.40 -10.91 -7.25
N ARG A 67 -1.45 -10.26 -7.76
CA ARG A 67 -1.49 -9.90 -9.18
C ARG A 67 -0.39 -8.93 -9.56
N ILE A 68 -0.12 -7.96 -8.70
CA ILE A 68 0.95 -6.99 -8.95
C ILE A 68 2.31 -7.70 -8.94
N LYS A 69 2.54 -8.58 -7.96
CA LYS A 69 3.82 -9.27 -7.83
C LYS A 69 4.05 -10.32 -8.91
N GLN A 70 2.98 -10.80 -9.56
CA GLN A 70 3.12 -11.73 -10.68
C GLN A 70 3.48 -11.02 -11.97
N ASN A 71 3.31 -9.70 -12.04
CA ASN A 71 3.67 -8.92 -13.22
C ASN A 71 5.15 -8.59 -13.19
N PRO A 72 5.96 -9.09 -14.15
CA PRO A 72 7.41 -8.84 -14.13
C PRO A 72 7.79 -7.37 -14.14
N GLU A 73 6.94 -6.50 -14.70
CA GLU A 73 7.21 -5.08 -14.76
C GLU A 73 6.90 -4.34 -13.46
N LEU A 74 6.14 -4.98 -12.55
CA LEU A 74 5.70 -4.34 -11.31
C LEU A 74 6.24 -5.01 -10.05
N ARG A 75 6.80 -6.21 -10.17
CA ARG A 75 7.20 -6.98 -8.98
C ARG A 75 8.26 -6.30 -8.14
N HIS A 76 8.99 -5.35 -8.70
CA HIS A 76 10.02 -4.62 -7.97
C HIS A 76 9.44 -3.53 -7.06
N ILE A 77 8.16 -3.16 -7.25
CA ILE A 77 7.54 -2.10 -6.46
C ILE A 77 7.24 -2.63 -5.06
N PRO A 78 7.77 -1.99 -3.99
CA PRO A 78 7.45 -2.44 -2.63
C PRO A 78 5.96 -2.28 -2.32
N ILE A 79 5.37 -3.31 -1.72
CA ILE A 79 3.97 -3.27 -1.28
C ILE A 79 3.94 -3.45 0.22
N ILE A 80 3.40 -2.46 0.92
CA ILE A 80 3.19 -2.51 2.36
C ILE A 80 1.71 -2.76 2.60
N VAL A 81 1.39 -3.90 3.22
CA VAL A 81 0.02 -4.27 3.54
C VAL A 81 -0.38 -3.60 4.85
N VAL A 82 -1.56 -2.98 4.87
CA VAL A 82 -2.11 -2.33 6.05
C VAL A 82 -3.36 -3.09 6.47
N THR A 83 -3.42 -3.56 7.71
CA THR A 83 -4.50 -4.44 8.12
C THR A 83 -4.91 -4.25 9.57
N SER A 84 -6.22 -4.45 9.85
CA SER A 84 -6.76 -4.47 11.22
C SER A 84 -6.66 -5.86 11.86
N TYR A 85 -6.20 -6.86 11.13
CA TYR A 85 -6.26 -8.26 11.55
C TYR A 85 -4.89 -8.87 11.81
N ALA A 86 -4.00 -8.07 12.41
CA ALA A 86 -2.63 -8.51 12.68
C ALA A 86 -2.55 -9.81 13.47
N LEU A 87 -3.49 -10.01 14.41
CA LEU A 87 -3.46 -11.17 15.30
C LEU A 87 -4.15 -12.40 14.73
N SER A 88 -4.72 -12.33 13.55
CA SER A 88 -5.45 -13.45 12.95
C SER A 88 -4.68 -14.13 11.82
N GLY A 89 -3.37 -13.92 11.74
CA GLY A 89 -2.53 -14.58 10.74
C GLY A 89 -2.45 -13.86 9.41
N ASP A 90 -2.96 -12.63 9.33
CA ASP A 90 -2.91 -11.86 8.09
C ASP A 90 -1.48 -11.52 7.67
N ASP A 91 -0.57 -11.42 8.62
CA ASP A 91 0.85 -11.20 8.31
C ASP A 91 1.41 -12.34 7.44
N GLN A 92 1.05 -13.59 7.77
CA GLN A 92 1.48 -14.73 6.98
C GLN A 92 0.84 -14.74 5.61
N LYS A 93 -0.45 -14.38 5.53
CA LYS A 93 -1.14 -14.30 4.23
C LYS A 93 -0.54 -13.20 3.36
N ALA A 94 -0.19 -12.07 3.97
CA ALA A 94 0.43 -10.97 3.24
C ALA A 94 1.78 -11.40 2.66
N MET A 95 2.60 -12.09 3.44
CA MET A 95 3.89 -12.58 2.97
C MET A 95 3.72 -13.61 1.86
N ALA A 96 2.73 -14.50 2.00
CA ALA A 96 2.46 -15.51 0.98
C ALA A 96 2.01 -14.87 -0.33
N ALA A 97 1.33 -13.71 -0.27
CA ALA A 97 0.91 -13.00 -1.46
C ALA A 97 2.06 -12.20 -2.09
N GLY A 98 3.17 -12.05 -1.38
CA GLY A 98 4.36 -11.36 -1.89
C GLY A 98 4.55 -9.94 -1.40
N SER A 99 3.85 -9.53 -0.33
CA SER A 99 4.05 -8.18 0.22
C SER A 99 5.45 -8.05 0.80
N ASP A 100 5.96 -6.82 0.78
CA ASP A 100 7.30 -6.53 1.26
C ASP A 100 7.32 -6.02 2.68
N GLY A 101 6.20 -5.44 3.13
CA GLY A 101 6.08 -4.88 4.46
C GLY A 101 4.67 -5.02 4.98
N TYR A 102 4.49 -4.62 6.24
CA TYR A 102 3.25 -4.86 6.95
C TYR A 102 3.09 -3.82 8.06
N VAL A 103 1.90 -3.22 8.15
CA VAL A 103 1.56 -2.27 9.21
C VAL A 103 0.19 -2.64 9.76
N ALA A 104 0.09 -2.78 11.08
CA ALA A 104 -1.17 -3.09 11.75
C ALA A 104 -1.94 -1.82 12.06
N LYS A 105 -3.25 -1.85 11.87
CA LYS A 105 -4.13 -0.78 12.31
C LYS A 105 -4.56 -1.02 13.75
N PRO A 106 -4.73 0.00 14.57
CA PRO A 106 -4.41 1.39 14.28
C PRO A 106 -2.92 1.64 14.32
N PHE A 107 -2.42 2.45 13.43
CA PHE A 107 -1.01 2.80 13.39
C PHE A 107 -0.85 4.27 13.74
N SER A 108 0.32 4.63 14.27
CA SER A 108 0.65 6.04 14.47
C SER A 108 1.26 6.57 13.16
N PRO A 109 1.18 7.90 12.93
CA PRO A 109 1.86 8.49 11.77
C PRO A 109 3.36 8.14 11.74
N ARG A 110 3.99 8.11 12.92
CA ARG A 110 5.42 7.77 13.00
C ARG A 110 5.70 6.35 12.54
N GLN A 111 4.84 5.38 12.94
CA GLN A 111 5.02 3.99 12.53
C GLN A 111 4.88 3.83 11.01
N LEU A 112 3.87 4.47 10.43
CA LEU A 112 3.65 4.38 8.99
C LEU A 112 4.83 4.98 8.23
N LEU A 113 5.27 6.18 8.63
CA LEU A 113 6.40 6.83 7.97
C LEU A 113 7.69 6.04 8.12
N ALA A 114 7.93 5.44 9.30
CA ALA A 114 9.12 4.63 9.51
C ALA A 114 9.12 3.42 8.58
N THR A 115 7.98 2.76 8.44
CA THR A 115 7.88 1.61 7.54
C THR A 115 8.09 2.01 6.09
N ILE A 116 7.49 3.11 5.67
CA ILE A 116 7.65 3.61 4.29
C ILE A 116 9.13 3.92 4.02
N ARG A 117 9.82 4.54 4.97
CA ARG A 117 11.21 4.92 4.80
C ARG A 117 12.16 3.73 4.73
N GLU A 118 11.76 2.57 5.23
CA GLU A 118 12.55 1.36 5.05
C GLU A 118 12.67 0.98 3.58
N PHE A 119 11.65 1.32 2.78
CA PHE A 119 11.62 0.98 1.36
C PHE A 119 11.90 2.18 0.46
N LEU A 120 11.69 3.39 0.96
CA LEU A 120 11.99 4.63 0.23
C LEU A 120 12.81 5.56 1.14
N PRO A 121 14.10 5.22 1.38
CA PRO A 121 14.90 5.99 2.33
C PRO A 121 15.25 7.41 1.86
N GLU A 122 15.22 7.62 0.56
CA GLU A 122 15.51 8.92 -0.03
C GLU A 122 14.23 9.70 -0.26
N GLN A 123 14.12 10.86 0.38
CA GLN A 123 12.95 11.70 0.19
C GLN A 123 13.35 13.14 -0.07
#